data_2d0a6ee720ffc73ca6ce96a80a69a04e
#
_entry.id   2d0a6ee720ffc73ca6ce96a80a69a04e
#
_cell.length_a   1.000
_cell.length_b   1.000
_cell.length_c   1.000
_cell.angle_alpha   90.00
_cell.angle_beta   90.00
_cell.angle_gamma   90.00
#
_symmetry.space_group_name_H-M   'P 1'
#
loop_
_entity.id
_entity.type
_entity.pdbx_description
1 polymer ?
#
loop_
_entity_poly.entity_id
_entity_poly.type
_entity_poly.pdbx_seq_one_letter_code
_entity_poly.pdbx_strand_id
1 'polypeptide(L)'
;MIYITMARATSKKVSYSSFILCPDGHKNVRGLEECATCNLPLINFKKELSYLIDNLNSIKVKNHHKVINFGIGDFGSQTLLSFKNSIHPERLNHLLVDYVDSEKNTFDSDELNSYASNYYLIDNDYDSNTNTWSEFEDTFSEFDKFEDKIRRVGINNNIDEQTAIITGSIGETLVSGLTLPLIKKIKNINPKSSRIVLTSLPSNNDTDQVQFNAFCGISRLVRNQKTSGDMLIVLQGNALNKMIGIDRSGKKLGYDVLVPRILNLLTSNGHAINSLGKMAKSLKVLAFSPVYVYGRSYEIYDNLKNMLDDAAYFPLSPFQYESIILSIAVIRVPENVLNSISAKRLEDDYNAWNRKRFPSLKESLIQIVPVKENSDRLDVLLLLGGAKLENIVETVKPGYDRFKEYIRELDLWSEFKISEDELKRFENTITTYDRNISKLLKSN
;
A
#
# COMPACT_ATOMS: atom_id res chain seq x y z
N MET A 1 3.46 34.86 8.73
CA MET A 1 3.79 35.80 9.84
C MET A 1 3.33 35.34 11.24
N ILE A 2 2.79 34.12 11.37
CA ILE A 2 2.35 33.55 12.68
C ILE A 2 3.44 32.66 13.31
N TYR A 3 4.48 32.34 12.60
CA TYR A 3 5.57 31.46 13.06
C TYR A 3 6.57 32.09 14.03
N ILE A 4 6.60 33.42 14.13
CA ILE A 4 7.61 34.14 14.91
C ILE A 4 7.16 34.38 16.36
N THR A 5 5.87 34.32 16.65
CA THR A 5 5.35 34.70 17.96
C THR A 5 5.29 33.56 18.99
N MET A 6 5.29 32.29 18.55
CA MET A 6 5.27 31.15 19.47
C MET A 6 6.66 30.71 19.99
N ALA A 7 7.75 31.19 19.39
CA ALA A 7 9.10 30.84 19.82
C ALA A 7 9.59 31.60 21.05
N ARG A 8 8.81 32.54 21.59
CA ARG A 8 9.23 33.42 22.71
C ARG A 8 8.69 33.03 24.08
N ALA A 9 7.87 32.02 24.23
CA ALA A 9 7.16 31.77 25.50
C ALA A 9 7.74 30.66 26.39
N THR A 10 8.83 29.99 26.05
CA THR A 10 9.42 28.97 26.93
C THR A 10 10.92 29.08 26.99
N SER A 11 11.41 29.90 27.94
CA SER A 11 12.81 29.93 28.33
C SER A 11 13.18 28.73 29.19
N LYS A 12 13.23 27.54 28.67
CA LYS A 12 14.01 26.44 29.22
C LYS A 12 15.09 26.10 28.19
N LYS A 13 16.36 26.36 28.56
CA LYS A 13 17.55 25.96 27.82
C LYS A 13 17.52 24.45 27.60
N VAL A 14 16.92 24.01 26.52
CA VAL A 14 17.15 22.69 25.94
C VAL A 14 18.34 22.87 25.03
N SER A 15 19.46 22.21 25.30
CA SER A 15 20.60 22.16 24.39
C SER A 15 20.20 21.37 23.17
N TYR A 16 19.65 22.04 22.19
CA TYR A 16 19.38 21.44 20.91
C TYR A 16 20.71 21.22 20.20
N SER A 17 20.98 19.98 19.75
CA SER A 17 22.08 19.75 18.83
C SER A 17 21.93 20.71 17.64
N SER A 18 23.03 21.38 17.29
CA SER A 18 23.03 22.40 16.22
C SER A 18 22.89 21.81 14.82
N PHE A 19 22.73 20.50 14.69
CA PHE A 19 22.66 19.79 13.43
C PHE A 19 21.56 18.70 13.43
N ILE A 20 21.15 18.30 12.25
CA ILE A 20 20.24 17.20 11.97
C ILE A 20 21.03 16.14 11.17
N LEU A 21 20.82 14.87 11.49
CA LEU A 21 21.38 13.77 10.71
C LEU A 21 20.39 13.38 9.62
N CYS A 22 20.87 13.20 8.40
CA CYS A 22 20.08 12.55 7.35
C CYS A 22 20.05 11.03 7.56
N PRO A 23 19.17 10.29 6.85
CA PRO A 23 19.10 8.83 6.95
C PRO A 23 20.42 8.09 6.70
N ASP A 24 21.33 8.67 5.92
CA ASP A 24 22.67 8.14 5.66
C ASP A 24 23.72 8.63 6.69
N GLY A 25 23.30 9.32 7.75
CA GLY A 25 24.16 9.76 8.84
C GLY A 25 24.95 11.07 8.59
N HIS A 26 24.73 11.78 7.48
CA HIS A 26 25.39 13.06 7.22
C HIS A 26 24.83 14.16 8.14
N LYS A 27 25.74 14.97 8.67
CA LYS A 27 25.38 16.12 9.52
C LYS A 27 24.96 17.31 8.66
N ASN A 28 23.82 17.89 8.97
CA ASN A 28 23.27 19.02 8.26
C ASN A 28 22.85 20.12 9.22
N VAL A 29 22.91 21.37 8.77
CA VAL A 29 22.45 22.51 9.53
C VAL A 29 20.91 22.49 9.60
N ARG A 30 20.35 22.89 10.73
CA ARG A 30 18.89 23.02 10.87
C ARG A 30 18.34 24.05 9.90
N GLY A 31 17.19 23.72 9.30
CA GLY A 31 16.52 24.59 8.34
C GLY A 31 16.76 24.21 6.88
N LEU A 32 17.60 23.22 6.63
CA LEU A 32 17.68 22.61 5.29
C LEU A 32 16.55 21.60 5.14
N GLU A 33 15.94 21.56 3.97
CA GLU A 33 14.91 20.57 3.63
C GLU A 33 15.52 19.28 3.09
N GLU A 34 16.73 19.35 2.54
CA GLU A 34 17.47 18.23 1.97
C GLU A 34 18.92 18.20 2.48
N CYS A 35 19.49 17.00 2.56
CA CYS A 35 20.86 16.82 2.94
C CYS A 35 21.81 17.43 1.90
N ALA A 36 22.70 18.31 2.34
CA ALA A 36 23.69 18.95 1.46
C ALA A 36 24.67 17.96 0.79
N THR A 37 24.78 16.72 1.30
CA THR A 37 25.70 15.71 0.80
C THR A 37 25.04 14.69 -0.11
N CYS A 38 23.83 14.23 0.21
CA CYS A 38 23.16 13.14 -0.52
C CYS A 38 21.75 13.48 -1.03
N ASN A 39 21.32 14.74 -0.86
CA ASN A 39 20.00 15.25 -1.26
C ASN A 39 18.82 14.45 -0.70
N LEU A 40 19.02 13.67 0.37
CA LEU A 40 17.92 13.02 1.06
C LEU A 40 17.20 14.03 1.96
N PRO A 41 15.87 13.95 2.06
CA PRO A 41 15.11 14.86 2.89
C PRO A 41 15.55 14.76 4.36
N LEU A 42 15.77 15.91 4.99
CA LEU A 42 16.21 16.05 6.39
C LEU A 42 15.07 16.07 7.40
N ILE A 43 13.92 15.58 7.00
CA ILE A 43 12.73 15.54 7.84
C ILE A 43 13.01 14.59 9.02
N ASN A 44 12.92 15.11 10.25
CA ASN A 44 12.87 14.26 11.43
C ASN A 44 11.44 13.69 11.54
N PHE A 45 11.20 12.63 10.78
CA PHE A 45 9.88 12.01 10.61
C PHE A 45 9.19 11.72 11.95
N LYS A 46 9.91 11.30 12.98
CA LYS A 46 9.32 11.05 14.30
C LYS A 46 8.73 12.29 14.95
N LYS A 47 9.45 13.40 14.88
CA LYS A 47 8.99 14.66 15.50
C LYS A 47 7.93 15.35 14.67
N GLU A 48 8.08 15.31 13.34
CA GLU A 48 7.12 15.97 12.45
C GLU A 48 5.84 15.15 12.30
N LEU A 49 5.92 13.82 12.33
CA LEU A 49 4.71 13.00 12.32
C LEU A 49 3.96 13.08 13.65
N SER A 50 4.64 13.07 14.79
CA SER A 50 4.02 13.35 16.09
C SER A 50 3.39 14.75 16.12
N TYR A 51 4.11 15.76 15.64
CA TYR A 51 3.61 17.12 15.53
C TYR A 51 2.47 17.27 14.52
N LEU A 52 2.51 16.54 13.39
CA LEU A 52 1.43 16.48 12.41
C LEU A 52 0.21 15.74 12.96
N ILE A 53 0.40 14.65 13.69
CA ILE A 53 -0.68 13.91 14.35
C ILE A 53 -1.34 14.81 15.41
N ASP A 54 -0.56 15.50 16.24
CA ASP A 54 -1.06 16.40 17.26
C ASP A 54 -1.77 17.63 16.66
N ASN A 55 -1.26 18.17 15.56
CA ASN A 55 -1.89 19.29 14.86
C ASN A 55 -3.08 18.86 13.99
N LEU A 56 -3.09 17.68 13.38
CA LEU A 56 -4.23 17.17 12.63
C LEU A 56 -5.44 16.89 13.53
N ASN A 57 -5.19 16.55 14.80
CA ASN A 57 -6.25 16.46 15.80
C ASN A 57 -6.80 17.83 16.23
N SER A 58 -6.01 18.91 16.08
CA SER A 58 -6.38 20.27 16.52
C SER A 58 -6.90 21.18 15.41
N ILE A 59 -6.57 20.90 14.16
CA ILE A 59 -6.90 21.76 13.02
C ILE A 59 -7.97 21.09 12.15
N LYS A 60 -9.16 21.72 12.07
CA LYS A 60 -10.13 21.50 10.97
C LYS A 60 -9.52 22.06 9.67
N VAL A 61 -8.38 21.55 9.23
CA VAL A 61 -7.80 21.92 7.96
C VAL A 61 -8.71 21.33 6.90
N LYS A 62 -9.17 22.18 5.99
CA LYS A 62 -9.68 21.73 4.69
C LYS A 62 -8.54 20.94 4.06
N ASN A 63 -8.60 19.63 4.16
CA ASN A 63 -7.56 18.73 3.68
C ASN A 63 -7.47 18.86 2.17
N HIS A 64 -6.51 19.60 1.68
CA HIS A 64 -6.22 19.68 0.23
C HIS A 64 -5.49 18.43 -0.27
N HIS A 65 -5.13 17.50 0.61
CA HIS A 65 -4.49 16.26 0.20
C HIS A 65 -5.51 15.33 -0.45
N LYS A 66 -5.27 15.02 -1.71
CA LYS A 66 -6.16 14.21 -2.53
C LYS A 66 -5.63 12.78 -2.63
N VAL A 67 -6.40 11.81 -2.16
CA VAL A 67 -6.17 10.40 -2.42
C VAL A 67 -7.01 9.98 -3.61
N ILE A 68 -6.39 9.33 -4.59
CA ILE A 68 -7.02 8.85 -5.81
C ILE A 68 -6.83 7.34 -5.85
N ASN A 69 -7.94 6.62 -5.98
CA ASN A 69 -7.95 5.18 -5.99
C ASN A 69 -8.13 4.66 -7.43
N PHE A 70 -7.28 3.72 -7.83
CA PHE A 70 -7.37 3.01 -9.10
C PHE A 70 -7.69 1.54 -8.80
N GLY A 71 -8.84 1.06 -9.28
CA GLY A 71 -9.20 -0.36 -9.24
C GLY A 71 -8.95 -0.96 -10.60
N ILE A 72 -8.09 -1.96 -10.70
CA ILE A 72 -7.74 -2.63 -11.95
C ILE A 72 -8.21 -4.08 -11.87
N GLY A 73 -8.88 -4.52 -12.92
CA GLY A 73 -9.44 -5.86 -13.03
C GLY A 73 -10.61 -6.10 -12.07
N ASP A 74 -11.10 -7.32 -12.04
CA ASP A 74 -12.27 -7.72 -11.24
C ASP A 74 -12.08 -7.44 -9.74
N PHE A 75 -10.97 -7.90 -9.19
CA PHE A 75 -10.69 -7.73 -7.76
C PHE A 75 -10.62 -6.25 -7.37
N GLY A 76 -9.90 -5.44 -8.16
CA GLY A 76 -9.74 -4.02 -7.91
C GLY A 76 -11.05 -3.25 -8.04
N SER A 77 -11.82 -3.55 -9.08
CA SER A 77 -13.11 -2.92 -9.36
C SER A 77 -14.13 -3.24 -8.27
N GLN A 78 -14.29 -4.51 -7.90
CA GLN A 78 -15.19 -4.93 -6.81
C GLN A 78 -14.79 -4.32 -5.46
N THR A 79 -13.48 -4.25 -5.16
CA THR A 79 -12.98 -3.63 -3.94
C THR A 79 -13.37 -2.16 -3.87
N LEU A 80 -13.21 -1.40 -4.95
CA LEU A 80 -13.55 0.02 -4.96
C LEU A 80 -15.05 0.28 -4.93
N LEU A 81 -15.85 -0.55 -5.57
CA LEU A 81 -17.32 -0.45 -5.51
C LEU A 81 -17.82 -0.73 -4.08
N SER A 82 -17.32 -1.78 -3.44
CA SER A 82 -17.65 -2.08 -2.04
C SER A 82 -17.16 -0.99 -1.09
N PHE A 83 -16.00 -0.40 -1.37
CA PHE A 83 -15.45 0.72 -0.63
C PHE A 83 -16.33 1.97 -0.74
N LYS A 84 -16.82 2.30 -1.93
CA LYS A 84 -17.73 3.41 -2.16
C LYS A 84 -19.01 3.30 -1.34
N ASN A 85 -19.58 2.11 -1.25
CA ASN A 85 -20.80 1.87 -0.47
C ASN A 85 -20.59 2.06 1.04
N SER A 86 -19.34 2.06 1.50
CA SER A 86 -18.98 2.22 2.93
C SER A 86 -18.51 3.62 3.32
N ILE A 87 -18.32 4.54 2.35
CA ILE A 87 -17.76 5.88 2.56
C ILE A 87 -18.63 6.94 1.87
N HIS A 88 -18.63 8.16 2.44
CA HIS A 88 -19.28 9.31 1.80
C HIS A 88 -18.75 9.52 0.38
N PRO A 89 -19.63 9.51 -0.65
CA PRO A 89 -19.26 9.59 -2.07
C PRO A 89 -18.37 10.79 -2.42
N GLU A 90 -18.53 11.89 -1.68
CA GLU A 90 -17.80 13.14 -1.90
C GLU A 90 -16.28 13.04 -1.63
N ARG A 91 -15.84 11.98 -0.94
CA ARG A 91 -14.42 11.77 -0.58
C ARG A 91 -13.69 10.81 -1.51
N LEU A 92 -14.41 10.11 -2.37
CA LEU A 92 -13.84 9.09 -3.22
C LEU A 92 -13.55 9.63 -4.62
N ASN A 93 -12.29 9.91 -4.91
CA ASN A 93 -11.81 10.04 -6.27
C ASN A 93 -11.28 8.67 -6.72
N HIS A 94 -11.90 8.11 -7.76
CA HIS A 94 -11.54 6.77 -8.23
C HIS A 94 -11.61 6.67 -9.75
N LEU A 95 -10.82 5.75 -10.30
CA LEU A 95 -10.89 5.29 -11.67
C LEU A 95 -10.88 3.76 -11.65
N LEU A 96 -11.87 3.16 -12.26
CA LEU A 96 -11.97 1.73 -12.47
C LEU A 96 -11.47 1.40 -13.87
N VAL A 97 -10.65 0.38 -13.97
CA VAL A 97 -10.07 -0.07 -15.24
C VAL A 97 -10.34 -1.56 -15.36
N ASP A 98 -11.15 -1.93 -16.33
CA ASP A 98 -11.55 -3.31 -16.54
C ASP A 98 -11.78 -3.60 -18.01
N TYR A 99 -12.01 -4.87 -18.34
CA TYR A 99 -12.41 -5.29 -19.68
C TYR A 99 -13.88 -5.00 -19.97
N VAL A 100 -14.20 -4.81 -21.25
CA VAL A 100 -15.56 -4.95 -21.75
C VAL A 100 -15.85 -6.45 -21.86
N ASP A 101 -16.42 -7.06 -20.86
CA ASP A 101 -16.91 -8.43 -20.95
C ASP A 101 -18.38 -8.42 -21.38
N SER A 102 -18.65 -8.87 -22.60
CA SER A 102 -19.98 -8.92 -23.16
C SER A 102 -20.91 -9.94 -22.50
N GLU A 103 -20.36 -10.91 -21.77
CA GLU A 103 -21.13 -11.98 -21.12
C GLU A 103 -21.22 -11.85 -19.59
N LYS A 104 -20.31 -11.12 -18.99
CA LYS A 104 -20.26 -10.90 -17.54
C LYS A 104 -20.44 -9.45 -17.16
N ASN A 105 -21.40 -8.77 -17.77
CA ASN A 105 -21.85 -7.47 -17.24
C ASN A 105 -22.40 -7.67 -15.83
N THR A 106 -21.53 -7.90 -14.86
CA THR A 106 -21.82 -7.94 -13.43
C THR A 106 -22.23 -6.57 -12.91
N PHE A 107 -22.20 -5.56 -13.74
CA PHE A 107 -22.62 -4.19 -13.45
C PHE A 107 -23.97 -3.94 -14.11
N ASP A 108 -24.96 -3.63 -13.30
CA ASP A 108 -26.23 -3.15 -13.81
C ASP A 108 -25.98 -1.94 -14.72
N SER A 109 -26.56 -1.92 -15.91
CA SER A 109 -26.35 -0.86 -16.92
C SER A 109 -26.61 0.55 -16.37
N ASP A 110 -27.50 0.68 -15.36
CA ASP A 110 -27.80 1.93 -14.70
C ASP A 110 -26.69 2.37 -13.72
N GLU A 111 -26.00 1.43 -13.07
CA GLU A 111 -24.80 1.74 -12.27
C GLU A 111 -23.63 2.18 -13.15
N LEU A 112 -23.38 1.50 -14.28
CA LEU A 112 -22.36 1.88 -15.26
C LEU A 112 -22.57 3.30 -15.79
N ASN A 113 -23.80 3.68 -16.10
CA ASN A 113 -24.11 5.02 -16.62
C ASN A 113 -23.89 6.12 -15.56
N SER A 114 -24.14 5.83 -14.28
CA SER A 114 -23.84 6.77 -13.19
C SER A 114 -22.32 6.94 -12.95
N TYR A 115 -21.48 5.98 -13.40
CA TYR A 115 -20.03 5.94 -13.25
C TYR A 115 -19.23 6.18 -14.53
N ALA A 116 -19.86 6.44 -15.67
CA ALA A 116 -19.23 6.53 -16.98
C ALA A 116 -18.02 7.50 -17.05
N SER A 117 -17.96 8.51 -16.18
CA SER A 117 -16.82 9.43 -16.08
C SER A 117 -15.60 8.79 -15.37
N ASN A 118 -15.82 7.78 -14.55
CA ASN A 118 -14.82 7.15 -13.68
C ASN A 118 -14.49 5.71 -14.11
N TYR A 119 -14.90 5.32 -15.29
CA TYR A 119 -14.64 4.02 -15.90
C TYR A 119 -13.75 4.15 -17.12
N TYR A 120 -12.82 3.22 -17.26
CA TYR A 120 -12.06 2.99 -18.48
C TYR A 120 -12.16 1.50 -18.83
N LEU A 121 -12.92 1.21 -19.87
CA LEU A 121 -13.07 -0.16 -20.36
C LEU A 121 -12.12 -0.38 -21.53
N ILE A 122 -11.44 -1.50 -21.53
CA ILE A 122 -10.54 -1.97 -22.58
C ILE A 122 -11.33 -2.93 -23.45
N ASP A 123 -11.43 -2.64 -24.75
CA ASP A 123 -12.14 -3.49 -25.70
C ASP A 123 -11.55 -4.90 -25.73
N ASN A 124 -12.42 -5.88 -25.67
CA ASN A 124 -12.07 -7.29 -25.47
C ASN A 124 -11.96 -8.02 -26.81
N ASP A 125 -10.85 -7.84 -27.52
CA ASP A 125 -10.39 -8.85 -28.47
C ASP A 125 -9.46 -9.89 -27.79
N TYR A 126 -9.37 -9.87 -26.45
CA TYR A 126 -8.43 -10.65 -25.66
C TYR A 126 -9.15 -11.69 -24.82
N ASP A 127 -8.87 -12.96 -25.10
CA ASP A 127 -9.25 -14.06 -24.22
C ASP A 127 -8.41 -13.98 -22.92
N SER A 128 -9.04 -13.56 -21.83
CA SER A 128 -8.40 -13.38 -20.52
C SER A 128 -7.74 -14.63 -19.95
N ASN A 129 -8.04 -15.80 -20.53
CA ASN A 129 -7.54 -17.08 -20.04
C ASN A 129 -6.23 -17.54 -20.73
N THR A 130 -5.85 -16.94 -21.86
CA THR A 130 -4.67 -17.37 -22.64
C THR A 130 -3.52 -16.38 -22.59
N ASN A 131 -3.71 -15.20 -21.97
CA ASN A 131 -2.79 -14.09 -22.11
C ASN A 131 -1.87 -13.91 -20.89
N THR A 132 -0.62 -13.55 -21.15
CA THR A 132 0.33 -13.15 -20.13
C THR A 132 0.41 -11.62 -20.04
N TRP A 133 1.00 -11.12 -18.95
CA TRP A 133 1.22 -9.71 -18.72
C TRP A 133 1.90 -8.96 -19.90
N SER A 134 2.68 -9.66 -20.73
CA SER A 134 3.45 -9.05 -21.82
C SER A 134 2.59 -8.49 -22.92
N GLU A 135 1.41 -9.04 -23.17
CA GLU A 135 0.51 -8.54 -24.20
C GLU A 135 -0.02 -7.13 -23.91
N PHE A 136 -0.14 -6.78 -22.64
CA PHE A 136 -0.58 -5.43 -22.25
C PHE A 136 0.50 -4.35 -22.35
N GLU A 137 1.78 -4.69 -22.35
CA GLU A 137 2.82 -3.69 -22.57
C GLU A 137 2.78 -3.10 -23.99
N ASP A 138 2.46 -3.92 -24.97
CA ASP A 138 2.42 -3.51 -26.39
C ASP A 138 1.11 -2.82 -26.77
N THR A 139 0.00 -3.15 -26.11
CA THR A 139 -1.35 -2.63 -26.44
C THR A 139 -1.58 -1.19 -25.96
N PHE A 140 -0.69 -0.63 -25.17
CA PHE A 140 -0.82 0.72 -24.63
C PHE A 140 -0.51 1.85 -25.64
N SER A 141 -0.67 1.64 -26.94
CA SER A 141 -0.72 2.74 -27.92
C SER A 141 -1.87 3.73 -27.67
N GLU A 142 -2.91 3.34 -26.90
CA GLU A 142 -4.01 4.21 -26.48
C GLU A 142 -3.78 4.98 -25.15
N PHE A 143 -2.55 5.01 -24.67
CA PHE A 143 -2.20 5.64 -23.39
C PHE A 143 -2.60 7.10 -23.27
N ASP A 144 -2.73 7.82 -24.36
CA ASP A 144 -3.10 9.24 -24.35
C ASP A 144 -4.56 9.43 -23.91
N LYS A 145 -5.49 8.59 -24.39
CA LYS A 145 -6.89 8.62 -23.94
C LYS A 145 -6.99 8.26 -22.45
N PHE A 146 -6.18 7.31 -22.00
CA PHE A 146 -6.12 6.91 -20.61
C PHE A 146 -5.51 8.01 -19.72
N GLU A 147 -4.52 8.76 -20.20
CA GLU A 147 -3.97 9.92 -19.51
C GLU A 147 -5.03 10.97 -19.21
N ASP A 148 -5.89 11.25 -20.15
CA ASP A 148 -7.00 12.19 -19.97
C ASP A 148 -7.94 11.73 -18.84
N LYS A 149 -8.23 10.42 -18.76
CA LYS A 149 -9.03 9.87 -17.64
C LYS A 149 -8.30 10.03 -16.30
N ILE A 150 -7.00 9.72 -16.25
CA ILE A 150 -6.18 9.92 -15.04
C ILE A 150 -6.20 11.38 -14.59
N ARG A 151 -6.10 12.32 -15.51
CA ARG A 151 -6.17 13.78 -15.22
C ARG A 151 -7.55 14.18 -14.72
N ARG A 152 -8.62 13.65 -15.32
CA ARG A 152 -10.01 13.96 -14.94
C ARG A 152 -10.33 13.49 -13.51
N VAL A 153 -9.85 12.34 -13.07
CA VAL A 153 -10.03 11.91 -11.68
C VAL A 153 -9.16 12.69 -10.69
N GLY A 154 -8.28 13.55 -11.18
CA GLY A 154 -7.64 14.61 -10.43
C GLY A 154 -6.16 14.46 -10.17
N ILE A 155 -5.45 13.55 -10.83
CA ILE A 155 -3.98 13.60 -10.86
C ILE A 155 -3.56 14.81 -11.69
N ASN A 156 -2.88 15.76 -11.06
CA ASN A 156 -2.33 16.92 -11.75
C ASN A 156 -1.06 17.43 -11.06
N ASN A 157 -0.26 18.19 -11.77
CA ASN A 157 1.01 18.74 -11.32
C ASN A 157 0.90 20.00 -10.45
N ASN A 158 -0.30 20.57 -10.31
CA ASN A 158 -0.53 21.78 -9.52
C ASN A 158 -0.80 21.49 -8.04
N ILE A 159 -0.94 20.21 -7.67
CA ILE A 159 -1.18 19.77 -6.31
C ILE A 159 0.09 19.07 -5.79
N ASP A 160 0.74 19.67 -4.82
CA ASP A 160 2.03 19.19 -4.31
C ASP A 160 1.92 17.83 -3.60
N GLU A 161 0.81 17.55 -2.94
CA GLU A 161 0.63 16.33 -2.16
C GLU A 161 -0.56 15.54 -2.64
N GLN A 162 -0.29 14.51 -3.43
CA GLN A 162 -1.28 13.54 -3.88
C GLN A 162 -0.80 12.12 -3.59
N THR A 163 -1.74 11.24 -3.32
CA THR A 163 -1.46 9.80 -3.22
C THR A 163 -2.35 9.05 -4.20
N ALA A 164 -1.74 8.23 -5.03
CA ALA A 164 -2.43 7.24 -5.84
C ALA A 164 -2.34 5.88 -5.17
N ILE A 165 -3.48 5.23 -4.95
CA ILE A 165 -3.56 3.85 -4.47
C ILE A 165 -4.08 3.00 -5.62
N ILE A 166 -3.30 2.00 -6.03
CA ILE A 166 -3.62 1.09 -7.12
C ILE A 166 -3.97 -0.26 -6.50
N THR A 167 -5.19 -0.71 -6.71
CA THR A 167 -5.73 -1.96 -6.15
C THR A 167 -6.06 -2.93 -7.28
N GLY A 168 -5.61 -4.19 -7.16
CA GLY A 168 -5.89 -5.25 -8.11
C GLY A 168 -5.28 -6.58 -7.66
N SER A 169 -5.71 -7.69 -8.24
CA SER A 169 -5.06 -9.00 -8.04
C SER A 169 -3.93 -9.17 -9.05
N ILE A 170 -2.69 -9.27 -8.59
CA ILE A 170 -1.51 -9.25 -9.48
C ILE A 170 -1.41 -10.52 -10.35
N GLY A 171 -2.21 -11.54 -10.08
CA GLY A 171 -2.34 -12.71 -10.95
C GLY A 171 -3.18 -12.47 -12.21
N GLU A 172 -4.08 -11.48 -12.16
CA GLU A 172 -4.85 -11.08 -13.31
C GLU A 172 -3.93 -10.47 -14.37
N THR A 173 -4.10 -10.89 -15.63
CA THR A 173 -3.27 -10.45 -16.76
C THR A 173 -3.28 -8.93 -16.92
N LEU A 174 -4.47 -8.31 -16.82
CA LEU A 174 -4.63 -6.86 -16.87
C LEU A 174 -3.86 -6.15 -15.74
N VAL A 175 -3.95 -6.65 -14.53
CA VAL A 175 -3.31 -6.04 -13.36
C VAL A 175 -1.79 -6.15 -13.45
N SER A 176 -1.28 -7.35 -13.76
CA SER A 176 0.16 -7.59 -13.91
C SER A 176 0.77 -6.79 -15.07
N GLY A 177 0.01 -6.60 -16.16
CA GLY A 177 0.44 -5.82 -17.31
C GLY A 177 0.38 -4.30 -17.08
N LEU A 178 -0.73 -3.80 -16.54
CA LEU A 178 -1.05 -2.37 -16.50
C LEU A 178 -0.46 -1.63 -15.28
N THR A 179 -0.28 -2.28 -14.14
CA THR A 179 0.09 -1.59 -12.90
C THR A 179 1.37 -0.76 -13.04
N LEU A 180 2.43 -1.33 -13.62
CA LEU A 180 3.69 -0.61 -13.78
C LEU A 180 3.62 0.56 -14.78
N PRO A 181 3.04 0.41 -15.97
CA PRO A 181 2.76 1.52 -16.87
C PRO A 181 1.94 2.64 -16.21
N LEU A 182 0.87 2.31 -15.46
CA LEU A 182 0.05 3.29 -14.76
C LEU A 182 0.87 4.09 -13.73
N ILE A 183 1.70 3.41 -12.93
CA ILE A 183 2.61 4.06 -11.98
C ILE A 183 3.55 5.05 -12.69
N LYS A 184 4.13 4.64 -13.82
CA LYS A 184 5.01 5.50 -14.63
C LYS A 184 4.25 6.73 -15.14
N LYS A 185 3.02 6.54 -15.62
CA LYS A 185 2.19 7.63 -16.13
C LYS A 185 1.80 8.62 -15.03
N ILE A 186 1.35 8.12 -13.88
CA ILE A 186 1.06 8.97 -12.70
C ILE A 186 2.29 9.78 -12.31
N LYS A 187 3.47 9.15 -12.29
CA LYS A 187 4.73 9.83 -11.97
C LYS A 187 5.08 10.93 -12.97
N ASN A 188 4.82 10.71 -14.27
CA ASN A 188 5.08 11.70 -15.31
C ASN A 188 4.13 12.90 -15.17
N ILE A 189 2.86 12.65 -14.80
CA ILE A 189 1.87 13.72 -14.58
C ILE A 189 2.18 14.50 -13.30
N ASN A 190 2.46 13.80 -12.21
CA ASN A 190 2.82 14.42 -10.92
C ASN A 190 3.99 13.66 -10.26
N PRO A 191 5.23 14.13 -10.46
CA PRO A 191 6.43 13.51 -9.87
C PRO A 191 6.45 13.47 -8.34
N LYS A 192 5.71 14.37 -7.69
CA LYS A 192 5.64 14.49 -6.22
C LYS A 192 4.60 13.57 -5.59
N SER A 193 3.72 12.95 -6.39
CA SER A 193 2.71 12.03 -5.89
C SER A 193 3.32 10.77 -5.29
N SER A 194 2.79 10.30 -4.17
CA SER A 194 3.06 8.96 -3.66
C SER A 194 2.21 7.93 -4.41
N ARG A 195 2.76 6.74 -4.66
CA ARG A 195 2.13 5.66 -5.40
C ARG A 195 2.22 4.39 -4.60
N ILE A 196 1.06 3.93 -4.14
CA ILE A 196 0.91 2.74 -3.31
C ILE A 196 0.21 1.68 -4.13
N VAL A 197 0.76 0.49 -4.16
CA VAL A 197 0.12 -0.68 -4.76
C VAL A 197 -0.39 -1.55 -3.62
N LEU A 198 -1.69 -1.78 -3.60
CA LEU A 198 -2.36 -2.75 -2.74
C LEU A 198 -2.81 -3.91 -3.60
N THR A 199 -2.13 -5.04 -3.50
CA THR A 199 -2.40 -6.17 -4.40
C THR A 199 -2.59 -7.47 -3.66
N SER A 200 -3.44 -8.35 -4.21
CA SER A 200 -3.54 -9.73 -3.76
C SER A 200 -2.72 -10.65 -4.64
N LEU A 201 -2.07 -11.64 -4.02
CA LEU A 201 -1.56 -12.80 -4.72
C LEU A 201 -2.67 -13.83 -4.88
N PRO A 202 -2.65 -14.62 -5.96
CA PRO A 202 -3.57 -15.73 -6.12
C PRO A 202 -3.40 -16.79 -5.01
N SER A 203 -4.40 -17.62 -4.86
CA SER A 203 -4.36 -18.79 -3.98
C SER A 203 -3.63 -19.96 -4.66
N ASN A 204 -3.28 -20.97 -3.85
CA ASN A 204 -2.67 -22.20 -4.39
C ASN A 204 -3.59 -22.99 -5.33
N ASN A 205 -4.90 -22.69 -5.31
CA ASN A 205 -5.90 -23.36 -6.16
C ASN A 205 -6.11 -22.66 -7.51
N ASP A 206 -5.52 -21.48 -7.68
CA ASP A 206 -5.59 -20.76 -8.94
C ASP A 206 -4.67 -21.44 -10.00
N THR A 207 -4.92 -21.18 -11.27
CA THR A 207 -4.17 -21.81 -12.37
C THR A 207 -2.69 -21.44 -12.34
N ASP A 208 -1.85 -22.30 -12.92
CA ASP A 208 -0.41 -22.06 -12.99
C ASP A 208 -0.09 -20.77 -13.75
N GLN A 209 -0.86 -20.41 -14.75
CA GLN A 209 -0.73 -19.17 -15.50
C GLN A 209 -1.02 -17.93 -14.63
N VAL A 210 -2.06 -17.96 -13.80
CA VAL A 210 -2.38 -16.87 -12.86
C VAL A 210 -1.26 -16.71 -11.82
N GLN A 211 -0.71 -17.82 -11.32
CA GLN A 211 0.44 -17.81 -10.42
C GLN A 211 1.71 -17.31 -11.12
N PHE A 212 1.93 -17.68 -12.37
CA PHE A 212 3.02 -17.20 -13.22
C PHE A 212 2.94 -15.68 -13.42
N ASN A 213 1.78 -15.15 -13.79
CA ASN A 213 1.54 -13.72 -13.94
C ASN A 213 1.81 -12.97 -12.63
N ALA A 214 1.40 -13.54 -11.49
CA ALA A 214 1.63 -12.93 -10.19
C ALA A 214 3.12 -12.82 -9.85
N PHE A 215 3.89 -13.89 -10.07
CA PHE A 215 5.33 -13.88 -9.85
C PHE A 215 6.04 -12.84 -10.74
N CYS A 216 5.71 -12.84 -12.03
CA CYS A 216 6.24 -11.88 -13.00
C CYS A 216 5.84 -10.43 -12.63
N GLY A 217 4.57 -10.20 -12.27
CA GLY A 217 4.04 -8.90 -11.88
C GLY A 217 4.75 -8.29 -10.66
N ILE A 218 4.90 -9.07 -9.58
CA ILE A 218 5.68 -8.66 -8.40
C ILE A 218 7.13 -8.34 -8.77
N SER A 219 7.77 -9.22 -9.54
CA SER A 219 9.16 -9.03 -9.96
C SER A 219 9.34 -7.74 -10.77
N ARG A 220 8.43 -7.45 -11.68
CA ARG A 220 8.43 -6.21 -12.48
C ARG A 220 8.27 -4.95 -11.63
N LEU A 221 7.37 -4.98 -10.65
CA LEU A 221 7.16 -3.86 -9.73
C LEU A 221 8.40 -3.58 -8.89
N VAL A 222 9.10 -4.61 -8.44
CA VAL A 222 10.29 -4.47 -7.58
C VAL A 222 11.54 -4.09 -8.38
N ARG A 223 11.71 -4.62 -9.59
CA ARG A 223 12.88 -4.38 -10.44
C ARG A 223 13.10 -2.91 -10.74
N ASN A 224 12.03 -2.17 -10.92
CA ASN A 224 12.08 -0.77 -11.33
C ASN A 224 11.95 0.19 -10.14
N GLN A 225 12.69 -0.02 -9.04
CA GLN A 225 12.58 0.78 -7.81
C GLN A 225 12.60 2.31 -8.01
N LYS A 226 13.26 2.80 -9.07
CA LYS A 226 13.26 4.24 -9.42
C LYS A 226 11.95 4.70 -10.06
N THR A 227 11.21 3.80 -10.69
CA THR A 227 9.97 4.07 -11.43
C THR A 227 8.76 3.30 -10.90
N SER A 228 8.98 2.36 -9.98
CA SER A 228 7.93 1.62 -9.26
C SER A 228 7.21 2.49 -8.24
N GLY A 229 6.18 1.95 -7.62
CA GLY A 229 5.51 2.56 -6.49
C GLY A 229 6.45 2.87 -5.33
N ASP A 230 5.95 3.65 -4.39
CA ASP A 230 6.68 3.97 -3.18
C ASP A 230 6.44 2.90 -2.09
N MET A 231 5.30 2.21 -2.16
CA MET A 231 4.94 1.07 -1.30
C MET A 231 4.21 -0.01 -2.11
N LEU A 232 4.53 -1.26 -1.82
CA LEU A 232 3.85 -2.45 -2.33
C LEU A 232 3.31 -3.24 -1.15
N ILE A 233 2.01 -3.18 -0.93
CA ILE A 233 1.29 -3.90 0.12
C ILE A 233 0.73 -5.18 -0.50
N VAL A 234 1.20 -6.34 -0.04
CA VAL A 234 0.85 -7.63 -0.61
C VAL A 234 -0.07 -8.40 0.32
N LEU A 235 -1.23 -8.79 -0.19
CA LEU A 235 -2.19 -9.67 0.47
C LEU A 235 -2.07 -11.06 -0.15
N GLN A 236 -2.10 -12.11 0.65
CA GLN A 236 -2.15 -13.47 0.12
C GLN A 236 -3.59 -13.98 0.02
N GLY A 237 -3.99 -14.50 -1.14
CA GLY A 237 -5.31 -15.06 -1.37
C GLY A 237 -5.67 -16.15 -0.37
N ASN A 238 -4.72 -17.04 -0.05
CA ASN A 238 -4.91 -18.06 0.97
C ASN A 238 -5.19 -17.48 2.36
N ALA A 239 -4.55 -16.38 2.74
CA ALA A 239 -4.79 -15.70 4.01
C ALA A 239 -6.13 -14.98 4.01
N LEU A 240 -6.49 -14.31 2.92
CA LEU A 240 -7.79 -13.66 2.75
C LEU A 240 -8.94 -14.67 2.85
N ASN A 241 -8.78 -15.86 2.25
CA ASN A 241 -9.77 -16.92 2.30
C ASN A 241 -9.92 -17.55 3.71
N LYS A 242 -8.86 -17.52 4.53
CA LYS A 242 -8.87 -18.02 5.91
C LYS A 242 -9.44 -17.02 6.92
N MET A 243 -9.36 -15.72 6.63
CA MET A 243 -9.91 -14.67 7.50
C MET A 243 -11.44 -14.55 7.39
N ILE A 244 -12.11 -15.69 7.51
CA ILE A 244 -13.57 -15.74 7.58
C ILE A 244 -13.97 -15.31 8.99
N GLY A 245 -14.30 -14.05 9.15
CA GLY A 245 -14.94 -13.51 10.33
C GLY A 245 -16.47 -13.44 10.12
N ILE A 246 -17.17 -13.16 11.19
CA ILE A 246 -18.60 -12.81 11.15
C ILE A 246 -18.71 -11.40 11.72
N ASP A 247 -19.38 -10.50 11.00
CA ASP A 247 -19.65 -9.16 11.50
C ASP A 247 -20.74 -9.16 12.58
N ARG A 248 -21.06 -7.98 13.13
CA ARG A 248 -22.11 -7.83 14.15
C ARG A 248 -23.50 -8.27 13.68
N SER A 249 -23.73 -8.30 12.36
CA SER A 249 -25.00 -8.74 11.76
C SER A 249 -25.04 -10.23 11.46
N GLY A 250 -23.96 -10.97 11.74
CA GLY A 250 -23.83 -12.40 11.42
C GLY A 250 -23.41 -12.67 9.97
N LYS A 251 -23.08 -11.62 9.19
CA LYS A 251 -22.62 -11.76 7.82
C LYS A 251 -21.14 -12.19 7.80
N LYS A 252 -20.82 -13.18 6.98
CA LYS A 252 -19.44 -13.59 6.76
C LYS A 252 -18.62 -12.44 6.18
N LEU A 253 -17.46 -12.19 6.77
CA LEU A 253 -16.48 -11.22 6.27
C LEU A 253 -15.62 -11.92 5.23
N GLY A 254 -15.91 -11.70 3.95
CA GLY A 254 -15.07 -12.10 2.83
C GLY A 254 -14.04 -11.02 2.49
N TYR A 255 -13.23 -11.29 1.48
CA TYR A 255 -12.27 -10.31 0.95
C TYR A 255 -12.96 -9.03 0.45
N ASP A 256 -14.18 -9.16 -0.06
CA ASP A 256 -15.08 -8.07 -0.49
C ASP A 256 -15.43 -7.07 0.61
N VAL A 257 -15.29 -7.45 1.87
CA VAL A 257 -15.49 -6.58 3.04
C VAL A 257 -14.16 -6.17 3.67
N LEU A 258 -13.19 -7.10 3.72
CA LEU A 258 -11.90 -6.91 4.40
C LEU A 258 -11.03 -5.90 3.66
N VAL A 259 -10.86 -6.06 2.35
CA VAL A 259 -9.99 -5.21 1.54
C VAL A 259 -10.49 -3.78 1.46
N PRO A 260 -11.80 -3.49 1.25
CA PRO A 260 -12.35 -2.16 1.37
C PRO A 260 -12.09 -1.48 2.72
N ARG A 261 -12.10 -2.22 3.83
CA ARG A 261 -11.79 -1.68 5.16
C ARG A 261 -10.31 -1.33 5.32
N ILE A 262 -9.41 -2.16 4.82
CA ILE A 262 -7.98 -1.83 4.74
C ILE A 262 -7.79 -0.55 3.92
N LEU A 263 -8.44 -0.46 2.77
CA LEU A 263 -8.40 0.70 1.91
C LEU A 263 -8.96 1.95 2.62
N ASN A 264 -10.03 1.81 3.40
CA ASN A 264 -10.59 2.89 4.21
C ASN A 264 -9.58 3.44 5.23
N LEU A 265 -8.86 2.56 5.93
CA LEU A 265 -7.81 3.00 6.86
C LEU A 265 -6.67 3.70 6.12
N LEU A 266 -6.23 3.18 4.98
CA LEU A 266 -5.19 3.80 4.16
C LEU A 266 -5.58 5.18 3.64
N THR A 267 -6.86 5.39 3.31
CA THR A 267 -7.35 6.67 2.77
C THR A 267 -7.81 7.66 3.82
N SER A 268 -7.96 7.24 5.07
CA SER A 268 -8.52 8.08 6.15
C SER A 268 -7.69 9.36 6.42
N ASN A 269 -6.38 9.32 6.13
CA ASN A 269 -5.51 10.47 6.21
C ASN A 269 -4.48 10.46 5.07
N GLY A 270 -4.84 11.10 3.96
CA GLY A 270 -4.00 11.14 2.76
C GLY A 270 -2.63 11.77 2.98
N HIS A 271 -2.51 12.76 3.87
CA HIS A 271 -1.22 13.39 4.16
C HIS A 271 -0.27 12.42 4.88
N ALA A 272 -0.76 11.68 5.87
CA ALA A 272 0.05 10.67 6.53
C ALA A 272 0.48 9.57 5.57
N ILE A 273 -0.41 9.08 4.72
CA ILE A 273 -0.09 8.05 3.71
C ILE A 273 0.98 8.53 2.73
N ASN A 274 0.92 9.79 2.27
CA ASN A 274 1.96 10.35 1.43
C ASN A 274 3.33 10.36 2.15
N SER A 275 3.34 10.78 3.42
CA SER A 275 4.56 10.80 4.24
C SER A 275 5.11 9.38 4.46
N LEU A 276 4.25 8.38 4.68
CA LEU A 276 4.64 6.97 4.81
C LEU A 276 5.29 6.44 3.53
N GLY A 277 4.73 6.74 2.35
CA GLY A 277 5.32 6.37 1.06
C GLY A 277 6.71 6.98 0.86
N LYS A 278 6.88 8.25 1.18
CA LYS A 278 8.18 8.93 1.12
C LYS A 278 9.20 8.29 2.06
N MET A 279 8.80 7.93 3.27
CA MET A 279 9.66 7.28 4.24
C MET A 279 10.06 5.85 3.79
N ALA A 280 9.11 5.05 3.35
CA ALA A 280 9.37 3.71 2.82
C ALA A 280 10.43 3.78 1.70
N LYS A 281 10.29 4.74 0.80
CA LYS A 281 11.22 4.98 -0.28
C LYS A 281 12.61 5.40 0.22
N SER A 282 12.71 6.28 1.22
CA SER A 282 13.99 6.74 1.78
C SER A 282 14.74 5.59 2.44
N LEU A 283 14.03 4.67 3.10
CA LEU A 283 14.59 3.47 3.70
C LEU A 283 14.83 2.33 2.68
N LYS A 284 14.45 2.52 1.42
CA LYS A 284 14.53 1.51 0.35
C LYS A 284 13.76 0.22 0.67
N VAL A 285 12.71 0.35 1.48
CA VAL A 285 11.80 -0.73 1.84
C VAL A 285 10.56 -0.59 0.97
N LEU A 286 10.38 -1.49 0.00
CA LEU A 286 9.25 -1.43 -0.92
C LEU A 286 8.11 -2.36 -0.48
N ALA A 287 8.40 -3.62 -0.13
CA ALA A 287 7.39 -4.63 0.16
C ALA A 287 6.96 -4.60 1.63
N PHE A 288 5.64 -4.65 1.84
CA PHE A 288 4.99 -4.63 3.14
C PHE A 288 4.05 -5.82 3.29
N SER A 289 4.16 -6.48 4.43
CA SER A 289 3.21 -7.50 4.88
C SER A 289 2.17 -6.85 5.79
N PRO A 290 0.90 -6.84 5.40
CA PRO A 290 -0.15 -6.28 6.24
C PRO A 290 -0.64 -7.30 7.28
N VAL A 291 -0.96 -6.77 8.46
CA VAL A 291 -1.70 -7.46 9.52
C VAL A 291 -2.91 -6.61 9.84
N TYR A 292 -4.09 -7.20 9.85
CA TYR A 292 -5.32 -6.47 10.06
C TYR A 292 -6.17 -7.06 11.17
N VAL A 293 -6.56 -6.19 12.08
CA VAL A 293 -7.48 -6.49 13.19
C VAL A 293 -8.76 -5.68 12.99
N TYR A 294 -9.89 -6.35 13.05
CA TYR A 294 -11.19 -5.71 12.88
C TYR A 294 -12.07 -5.86 14.12
N GLY A 295 -12.60 -4.73 14.57
CA GLY A 295 -13.65 -4.66 15.57
C GLY A 295 -13.32 -5.33 16.91
N ARG A 296 -12.06 -5.30 17.34
CA ARG A 296 -11.64 -5.88 18.61
C ARG A 296 -11.91 -4.94 19.78
N SER A 297 -12.57 -5.46 20.81
CA SER A 297 -12.85 -4.70 22.03
C SER A 297 -11.58 -4.36 22.77
N TYR A 298 -11.36 -3.08 23.05
CA TYR A 298 -10.22 -2.63 23.82
C TYR A 298 -10.32 -3.09 25.28
N GLU A 299 -11.49 -3.13 25.85
CA GLU A 299 -11.73 -3.58 27.23
C GLU A 299 -11.32 -5.04 27.44
N ILE A 300 -11.57 -5.91 26.45
CA ILE A 300 -11.21 -7.34 26.53
C ILE A 300 -9.69 -7.52 26.51
N TYR A 301 -9.00 -6.73 25.71
CA TYR A 301 -7.54 -6.85 25.56
C TYR A 301 -6.75 -6.06 26.61
N ASP A 302 -7.40 -5.12 27.33
CA ASP A 302 -6.83 -4.25 28.38
C ASP A 302 -5.70 -3.31 27.89
N ASN A 303 -5.02 -3.65 26.80
CA ASN A 303 -4.01 -2.80 26.18
C ASN A 303 -3.79 -3.14 24.71
N LEU A 304 -3.21 -2.20 23.99
CA LEU A 304 -2.94 -2.35 22.56
C LEU A 304 -1.91 -3.47 22.28
N LYS A 305 -0.95 -3.71 23.17
CA LYS A 305 0.10 -4.74 22.96
C LYS A 305 -0.49 -6.13 22.83
N ASN A 306 -1.43 -6.49 23.71
CA ASN A 306 -2.08 -7.80 23.67
C ASN A 306 -2.89 -7.98 22.40
N MET A 307 -3.56 -6.91 21.93
CA MET A 307 -4.30 -6.91 20.67
C MET A 307 -3.36 -7.11 19.47
N LEU A 308 -2.20 -6.46 19.48
CA LEU A 308 -1.19 -6.60 18.42
C LEU A 308 -0.51 -7.98 18.45
N ASP A 309 -0.29 -8.54 19.62
CA ASP A 309 0.24 -9.90 19.77
C ASP A 309 -0.71 -10.92 19.15
N ASP A 310 -2.01 -10.83 19.44
CA ASP A 310 -3.03 -11.69 18.84
C ASP A 310 -3.11 -11.51 17.31
N ALA A 311 -3.08 -10.28 16.85
CA ALA A 311 -3.13 -9.95 15.42
C ALA A 311 -1.95 -10.53 14.65
N ALA A 312 -0.75 -10.48 15.21
CA ALA A 312 0.47 -10.92 14.55
C ALA A 312 0.54 -12.43 14.28
N TYR A 313 -0.35 -13.22 14.89
CA TYR A 313 -0.50 -14.65 14.56
C TYR A 313 -1.23 -14.91 13.24
N PHE A 314 -1.96 -13.92 12.73
CA PHE A 314 -2.78 -14.05 11.52
C PHE A 314 -2.42 -12.98 10.49
N PRO A 315 -1.17 -12.95 9.99
CA PRO A 315 -0.80 -11.97 8.97
C PRO A 315 -1.50 -12.25 7.65
N LEU A 316 -1.81 -11.19 6.92
CA LEU A 316 -2.36 -11.30 5.56
C LEU A 316 -1.30 -11.59 4.50
N SER A 317 -0.03 -11.52 4.88
CA SER A 317 1.12 -11.94 4.10
C SER A 317 2.24 -12.37 5.05
N PRO A 318 3.07 -13.35 4.70
CA PRO A 318 4.11 -13.84 5.59
C PRO A 318 5.18 -12.79 5.83
N PHE A 319 5.74 -12.78 7.04
CA PHE A 319 6.90 -11.99 7.41
C PHE A 319 7.75 -12.72 8.43
N GLN A 320 8.98 -12.28 8.59
CA GLN A 320 9.91 -12.76 9.62
C GLN A 320 10.18 -11.59 10.58
N TYR A 321 10.05 -11.82 11.88
CA TYR A 321 10.23 -10.77 12.91
C TYR A 321 11.59 -10.09 12.82
N GLU A 322 12.63 -10.85 12.50
CA GLU A 322 14.03 -10.40 12.39
C GLU A 322 14.28 -9.51 11.15
N SER A 323 13.42 -9.62 10.14
CA SER A 323 13.58 -8.88 8.88
C SER A 323 12.84 -7.54 8.86
N ILE A 324 11.98 -7.26 9.84
CA ILE A 324 11.18 -6.04 9.84
C ILE A 324 12.04 -4.82 10.19
N ILE A 325 12.09 -3.89 9.26
CA ILE A 325 12.86 -2.64 9.33
C ILE A 325 11.96 -1.46 9.65
N LEU A 326 10.72 -1.51 9.16
CA LEU A 326 9.73 -0.45 9.28
C LEU A 326 8.39 -1.03 9.74
N SER A 327 7.81 -0.46 10.78
CA SER A 327 6.48 -0.81 11.25
C SER A 327 5.57 0.41 11.25
N ILE A 328 4.41 0.29 10.62
CA ILE A 328 3.43 1.36 10.51
C ILE A 328 2.11 0.85 11.04
N ALA A 329 1.50 1.55 11.98
CA ALA A 329 0.15 1.27 12.44
C ALA A 329 -0.82 2.37 12.04
N VAL A 330 -1.96 2.00 11.48
CA VAL A 330 -3.12 2.88 11.29
C VAL A 330 -4.24 2.32 12.16
N ILE A 331 -4.68 3.09 13.15
CA ILE A 331 -5.65 2.64 14.15
C ILE A 331 -6.87 3.53 14.11
N ARG A 332 -8.03 2.93 13.82
CA ARG A 332 -9.34 3.56 13.98
C ARG A 332 -9.78 3.39 15.43
N VAL A 333 -10.01 4.51 16.10
CA VAL A 333 -10.32 4.53 17.54
C VAL A 333 -11.59 5.32 17.79
N PRO A 334 -12.60 4.76 18.45
CA PRO A 334 -13.77 5.51 18.91
C PRO A 334 -13.39 6.63 19.87
N GLU A 335 -14.05 7.79 19.76
CA GLU A 335 -13.77 8.97 20.59
C GLU A 335 -13.96 8.69 22.11
N ASN A 336 -14.93 7.83 22.48
CA ASN A 336 -15.12 7.42 23.87
C ASN A 336 -13.91 6.65 24.43
N VAL A 337 -13.23 5.84 23.61
CA VAL A 337 -11.96 5.17 24.01
C VAL A 337 -10.86 6.21 24.17
N LEU A 338 -10.74 7.17 23.26
CA LEU A 338 -9.74 8.25 23.35
C LEU A 338 -9.97 9.18 24.54
N ASN A 339 -11.21 9.31 25.02
CA ASN A 339 -11.53 10.06 26.23
C ASN A 339 -11.05 9.34 27.51
N SER A 340 -11.00 8.03 27.50
CA SER A 340 -10.53 7.20 28.62
C SER A 340 -9.04 6.87 28.52
N ILE A 341 -8.51 6.78 27.29
CA ILE A 341 -7.12 6.37 27.03
C ILE A 341 -6.50 7.38 26.07
N SER A 342 -5.48 8.07 26.53
CA SER A 342 -4.83 9.08 25.69
C SER A 342 -4.20 8.45 24.44
N ALA A 343 -4.19 9.19 23.34
CA ALA A 343 -3.47 8.82 22.10
C ALA A 343 -1.99 8.48 22.38
N LYS A 344 -1.38 9.18 23.33
CA LYS A 344 -0.01 8.91 23.77
C LYS A 344 0.16 7.52 24.38
N ARG A 345 -0.80 7.03 25.15
CA ARG A 345 -0.74 5.68 25.73
C ARG A 345 -0.77 4.62 24.63
N LEU A 346 -1.61 4.81 23.61
CA LEU A 346 -1.64 3.90 22.45
C LEU A 346 -0.30 3.91 21.69
N GLU A 347 0.31 5.10 21.53
CA GLU A 347 1.64 5.22 20.94
C GLU A 347 2.72 4.54 21.77
N ASP A 348 2.72 4.73 23.09
CA ASP A 348 3.68 4.10 24.01
C ASP A 348 3.55 2.58 24.00
N ASP A 349 2.33 2.06 23.99
CA ASP A 349 2.05 0.64 23.89
C ASP A 349 2.55 0.06 22.55
N TYR A 350 2.28 0.74 21.45
CA TYR A 350 2.75 0.34 20.12
C TYR A 350 4.28 0.33 20.03
N ASN A 351 4.93 1.39 20.51
CA ASN A 351 6.38 1.50 20.51
C ASN A 351 7.03 0.43 21.42
N ALA A 352 6.43 0.13 22.55
CA ALA A 352 6.93 -0.92 23.45
C ALA A 352 6.77 -2.32 22.82
N TRP A 353 5.65 -2.57 22.13
CA TRP A 353 5.41 -3.79 21.40
C TRP A 353 6.44 -3.98 20.26
N ASN A 354 6.66 -2.94 19.45
CA ASN A 354 7.64 -2.96 18.37
C ASN A 354 9.05 -3.30 18.83
N ARG A 355 9.52 -2.64 19.91
CA ARG A 355 10.86 -2.88 20.48
C ARG A 355 11.05 -4.32 20.94
N LYS A 356 9.98 -4.94 21.44
CA LYS A 356 10.02 -6.32 21.90
C LYS A 356 10.01 -7.32 20.74
N ARG A 357 9.27 -7.01 19.66
CA ARG A 357 8.99 -7.95 18.57
C ARG A 357 9.96 -7.87 17.41
N PHE A 358 10.47 -6.69 17.10
CA PHE A 358 11.28 -6.46 15.91
C PHE A 358 12.69 -5.97 16.26
N PRO A 359 13.66 -6.88 16.39
CA PRO A 359 15.02 -6.53 16.80
C PRO A 359 15.75 -5.64 15.78
N SER A 360 15.38 -5.71 14.52
CA SER A 360 15.99 -4.94 13.42
C SER A 360 15.23 -3.66 13.05
N LEU A 361 14.23 -3.28 13.83
CA LEU A 361 13.38 -2.14 13.52
C LEU A 361 14.15 -0.82 13.58
N LYS A 362 14.15 -0.09 12.48
CA LYS A 362 14.75 1.25 12.38
C LYS A 362 13.73 2.35 12.66
N GLU A 363 12.51 2.22 12.13
CA GLU A 363 11.46 3.21 12.28
C GLU A 363 10.11 2.57 12.58
N SER A 364 9.33 3.27 13.40
CA SER A 364 7.94 2.90 13.69
C SER A 364 7.06 4.14 13.72
N LEU A 365 5.88 4.04 13.13
CA LEU A 365 4.91 5.11 13.03
C LEU A 365 3.53 4.61 13.43
N ILE A 366 2.79 5.45 14.12
CA ILE A 366 1.38 5.20 14.45
C ILE A 366 0.54 6.37 13.98
N GLN A 367 -0.57 6.06 13.33
CA GLN A 367 -1.61 7.01 12.97
C GLN A 367 -2.90 6.62 13.69
N ILE A 368 -3.44 7.53 14.48
CA ILE A 368 -4.72 7.36 15.16
C ILE A 368 -5.78 8.10 14.36
N VAL A 369 -6.86 7.39 14.01
CA VAL A 369 -8.02 7.91 13.29
C VAL A 369 -9.21 7.92 14.23
N PRO A 370 -9.55 9.05 14.85
CA PRO A 370 -10.71 9.14 15.74
C PRO A 370 -12.01 9.03 14.95
N VAL A 371 -12.97 8.29 15.50
CA VAL A 371 -14.30 8.13 14.92
C VAL A 371 -15.39 8.35 15.96
N LYS A 372 -16.49 9.00 15.52
CA LYS A 372 -17.65 9.25 16.37
C LYS A 372 -18.54 8.01 16.43
N GLU A 373 -18.16 7.08 17.29
CA GLU A 373 -18.95 5.88 17.55
C GLU A 373 -19.04 5.62 19.05
N ASN A 374 -20.19 5.14 19.48
CA ASN A 374 -20.36 4.65 20.85
C ASN A 374 -19.98 3.17 20.91
N SER A 375 -18.66 2.91 20.86
CA SER A 375 -18.07 1.56 20.82
C SER A 375 -16.71 1.61 21.51
N ASP A 376 -16.24 0.45 22.02
CA ASP A 376 -14.89 0.25 22.53
C ASP A 376 -13.99 -0.49 21.52
N ARG A 377 -14.50 -0.69 20.29
CA ARG A 377 -13.85 -1.57 19.31
C ARG A 377 -12.92 -0.81 18.39
N LEU A 378 -11.69 -1.29 18.31
CA LEU A 378 -10.64 -0.77 17.43
C LEU A 378 -10.54 -1.58 16.15
N ASP A 379 -10.16 -0.89 15.07
CA ASP A 379 -9.61 -1.52 13.87
C ASP A 379 -8.14 -1.11 13.76
N VAL A 380 -7.27 -2.08 13.52
CA VAL A 380 -5.83 -1.85 13.44
C VAL A 380 -5.29 -2.45 12.15
N LEU A 381 -4.66 -1.62 11.34
CA LEU A 381 -3.85 -2.05 10.21
C LEU A 381 -2.37 -1.85 10.56
N LEU A 382 -1.61 -2.94 10.58
CA LEU A 382 -0.16 -2.89 10.63
C LEU A 382 0.39 -3.12 9.23
N LEU A 383 1.37 -2.32 8.83
CA LEU A 383 2.15 -2.51 7.62
C LEU A 383 3.60 -2.76 8.05
N LEU A 384 4.06 -3.99 7.84
CA LEU A 384 5.37 -4.48 8.27
C LEU A 384 6.31 -4.51 7.06
N GLY A 385 7.19 -3.53 6.98
CA GLY A 385 8.13 -3.35 5.88
C GLY A 385 9.48 -4.01 6.14
N GLY A 386 10.03 -4.66 5.10
CA GLY A 386 11.27 -5.42 5.16
C GLY A 386 11.08 -6.93 5.06
N ALA A 387 9.85 -7.38 4.82
CA ALA A 387 9.60 -8.78 4.51
C ALA A 387 10.37 -9.20 3.25
N LYS A 388 10.94 -10.41 3.29
CA LYS A 388 11.61 -10.98 2.12
C LYS A 388 10.61 -11.36 1.05
N LEU A 389 10.89 -10.98 -0.17
CA LEU A 389 10.02 -11.30 -1.31
C LEU A 389 9.95 -12.79 -1.58
N GLU A 390 11.03 -13.53 -1.37
CA GLU A 390 11.05 -14.99 -1.48
C GLU A 390 9.91 -15.63 -0.68
N ASN A 391 9.71 -15.20 0.58
CA ASN A 391 8.62 -15.70 1.42
C ASN A 391 7.23 -15.24 0.92
N ILE A 392 7.15 -14.02 0.38
CA ILE A 392 5.89 -13.47 -0.13
C ILE A 392 5.45 -14.26 -1.38
N VAL A 393 6.36 -14.54 -2.30
CA VAL A 393 6.03 -15.23 -3.57
C VAL A 393 6.10 -16.77 -3.47
N GLU A 394 6.45 -17.31 -2.30
CA GLU A 394 6.57 -18.76 -2.09
C GLU A 394 5.31 -19.54 -2.52
N THR A 395 4.14 -18.98 -2.25
CA THR A 395 2.86 -19.62 -2.59
C THR A 395 2.58 -19.68 -4.08
N VAL A 396 3.13 -18.77 -4.87
CA VAL A 396 2.91 -18.71 -6.33
C VAL A 396 4.09 -19.29 -7.11
N LYS A 397 5.21 -19.55 -6.46
CA LYS A 397 6.42 -20.08 -7.10
C LYS A 397 6.21 -21.44 -7.77
N PRO A 398 5.48 -22.42 -7.16
CA PRO A 398 5.24 -23.70 -7.81
C PRO A 398 4.47 -23.59 -9.13
N GLY A 399 3.44 -22.76 -9.20
CA GLY A 399 2.69 -22.55 -10.45
C GLY A 399 3.53 -21.79 -11.49
N TYR A 400 4.32 -20.80 -11.04
CA TYR A 400 5.28 -20.15 -11.91
C TYR A 400 6.25 -21.15 -12.55
N ASP A 401 6.82 -22.07 -11.79
CA ASP A 401 7.79 -23.04 -12.28
C ASP A 401 7.13 -24.01 -13.27
N ARG A 402 5.93 -24.51 -13.00
CA ARG A 402 5.20 -25.40 -13.90
C ARG A 402 4.81 -24.70 -15.22
N PHE A 403 4.33 -23.49 -15.16
CA PHE A 403 3.95 -22.75 -16.38
C PHE A 403 5.18 -22.35 -17.20
N LYS A 404 6.29 -21.97 -16.56
CA LYS A 404 7.57 -21.75 -17.23
C LYS A 404 8.05 -23.00 -17.98
N GLU A 405 7.94 -24.18 -17.34
CA GLU A 405 8.30 -25.44 -17.96
C GLU A 405 7.38 -25.77 -19.15
N TYR A 406 6.07 -25.55 -19.00
CA TYR A 406 5.10 -25.71 -20.10
C TYR A 406 5.45 -24.85 -21.31
N ILE A 407 5.79 -23.56 -21.09
CA ILE A 407 6.25 -22.68 -22.20
C ILE A 407 7.51 -23.24 -22.86
N ARG A 408 8.45 -23.73 -22.06
CA ARG A 408 9.73 -24.26 -22.56
C ARG A 408 9.55 -25.56 -23.36
N GLU A 409 8.76 -26.49 -22.85
CA GLU A 409 8.54 -27.81 -23.50
C GLU A 409 7.83 -27.69 -24.85
N LEU A 410 6.91 -26.74 -24.95
CA LEU A 410 6.13 -26.52 -26.20
C LEU A 410 6.69 -25.38 -27.07
N ASP A 411 7.82 -24.79 -26.69
CA ASP A 411 8.46 -23.64 -27.36
C ASP A 411 7.53 -22.46 -27.65
N LEU A 412 6.69 -22.11 -26.64
CA LEU A 412 5.66 -21.07 -26.76
C LEU A 412 6.17 -19.66 -26.49
N TRP A 413 7.50 -19.45 -26.47
CA TRP A 413 8.11 -18.16 -26.15
C TRP A 413 7.60 -17.02 -27.02
N SER A 414 7.45 -17.28 -28.32
CA SER A 414 6.96 -16.27 -29.27
C SER A 414 5.48 -15.97 -29.08
N GLU A 415 4.68 -16.99 -28.77
CA GLU A 415 3.24 -16.86 -28.56
C GLU A 415 2.95 -15.99 -27.33
N PHE A 416 3.62 -16.26 -26.22
CA PHE A 416 3.48 -15.46 -25.00
C PHE A 416 4.32 -14.19 -25.00
N LYS A 417 5.07 -13.90 -26.06
CA LYS A 417 5.95 -12.72 -26.18
C LYS A 417 6.89 -12.55 -24.98
N ILE A 418 7.43 -13.64 -24.46
CA ILE A 418 8.32 -13.71 -23.30
C ILE A 418 9.63 -14.37 -23.69
N SER A 419 10.73 -14.04 -23.05
CA SER A 419 12.00 -14.70 -23.22
C SER A 419 12.48 -15.39 -21.95
N GLU A 420 13.23 -16.48 -22.09
CA GLU A 420 13.85 -17.17 -20.96
C GLU A 420 14.78 -16.24 -20.14
N ASP A 421 15.51 -15.36 -20.83
CA ASP A 421 16.38 -14.38 -20.19
C ASP A 421 15.60 -13.37 -19.34
N GLU A 422 14.40 -13.02 -19.77
CA GLU A 422 13.52 -12.13 -18.98
C GLU A 422 13.04 -12.82 -17.71
N LEU A 423 12.64 -14.08 -17.78
CA LEU A 423 12.26 -14.86 -16.60
C LEU A 423 13.43 -15.01 -15.62
N LYS A 424 14.64 -15.30 -16.10
CA LYS A 424 15.85 -15.32 -15.28
C LYS A 424 16.11 -13.96 -14.60
N ARG A 425 15.83 -12.84 -15.30
CA ARG A 425 15.92 -11.50 -14.69
C ARG A 425 14.90 -11.28 -13.59
N PHE A 426 13.68 -11.81 -13.72
CA PHE A 426 12.66 -11.73 -12.67
C PHE A 426 13.07 -12.51 -11.42
N GLU A 427 13.56 -13.74 -11.57
CA GLU A 427 14.10 -14.55 -10.47
C GLU A 427 15.26 -13.84 -9.76
N ASN A 428 16.19 -13.30 -10.53
CA ASN A 428 17.31 -12.52 -10.00
C ASN A 428 16.86 -11.24 -9.27
N THR A 429 15.72 -10.66 -9.67
CA THR A 429 15.17 -9.47 -9.03
C THR A 429 14.72 -9.78 -7.61
N ILE A 430 13.99 -10.88 -7.39
CA ILE A 430 13.56 -11.33 -6.07
C ILE A 430 14.77 -11.52 -5.15
N THR A 431 15.75 -12.31 -5.60
CA THR A 431 16.99 -12.60 -4.84
C THR A 431 17.79 -11.31 -4.54
N THR A 432 17.85 -10.38 -5.49
CA THR A 432 18.58 -9.11 -5.32
C THR A 432 17.89 -8.20 -4.30
N TYR A 433 16.55 -8.14 -4.33
CA TYR A 433 15.79 -7.39 -3.33
C TYR A 433 16.06 -7.94 -1.92
N ASP A 434 15.96 -9.25 -1.73
CA ASP A 434 16.17 -9.90 -0.42
C ASP A 434 17.61 -9.74 0.10
N ARG A 435 18.59 -9.75 -0.82
CA ARG A 435 19.98 -9.42 -0.48
C ARG A 435 20.12 -7.97 0.00
N ASN A 436 19.40 -7.04 -0.62
CA ASN A 436 19.42 -5.63 -0.20
C ASN A 436 18.77 -5.45 1.17
N ILE A 437 17.63 -6.08 1.43
CA ILE A 437 17.01 -6.12 2.77
C ILE A 437 18.02 -6.69 3.79
N SER A 438 18.66 -7.81 3.47
CA SER A 438 19.67 -8.42 4.35
C SER A 438 20.88 -7.51 4.64
N LYS A 439 21.28 -6.66 3.68
CA LYS A 439 22.33 -5.65 3.91
C LYS A 439 21.85 -4.54 4.85
N LEU A 440 20.60 -4.08 4.68
CA LEU A 440 20.01 -3.07 5.57
C LEU A 440 19.89 -3.55 7.02
N LEU A 441 19.68 -4.86 7.22
CA LEU A 441 19.66 -5.48 8.55
C LEU A 441 21.04 -5.51 9.22
N LYS A 442 22.11 -5.63 8.44
CA LYS A 442 23.51 -5.69 8.93
C LYS A 442 24.16 -4.31 9.12
N SER A 443 23.55 -3.25 8.62
CA SER A 443 24.09 -1.87 8.70
C SER A 443 23.74 -1.16 10.01
N ASN A 444 23.71 -1.91 11.10
CA ASN A 444 23.60 -1.37 12.47
C ASN A 444 24.96 -1.22 13.11
#